data_b19f94ee4ef91ed38130a94ea722c8b1
#
_entry.id   b19f94ee4ef91ed38130a94ea722c8b1
#
_cell.length_a   1.000
_cell.length_b   1.000
_cell.length_c   1.000
_cell.angle_alpha   90.00
_cell.angle_beta   90.00
_cell.angle_gamma   90.00
#
_symmetry.space_group_name_H-M   'P 1'
#
loop_
_entity.id
_entity.type
_entity.pdbx_description
1 polymer ?
#
loop_
_entity_poly.entity_id
_entity_poly.type
_entity_poly.pdbx_seq_one_letter_code
_entity_poly.pdbx_strand_id
1 'polypeptide(L)'
;MKKLSTYLFLILFSFSASSFAEDIFEFQIEGISIGDSLLDHLSKEEIINEIEINKTAYNYLTDKFGEVYLRGNFDTFDRLSVFVKPKDKNYTIYSIYGSISYDDKLKQCFAKQKEIEKEFSSKYKYAKKRKITLEFDWDPTGESVSHNIQFFFDSVIFQRLIVQNIKKVSKLKIIG
;
A
#
# COMPACT_ATOMS: atom_id res chain seq x y z
N MET A 1 26.89 21.21 41.95
CA MET A 1 26.33 19.88 41.62
C MET A 1 24.87 19.87 41.22
N LYS A 2 24.06 20.94 41.46
CA LYS A 2 22.60 20.96 41.10
C LYS A 2 22.32 21.17 39.60
N LYS A 3 23.25 21.78 38.82
CA LYS A 3 23.03 22.07 37.38
C LYS A 3 23.22 20.85 36.47
N LEU A 4 24.05 19.89 36.85
CA LEU A 4 24.32 18.69 36.04
C LEU A 4 23.08 17.73 36.02
N SER A 5 22.35 17.66 37.13
CA SER A 5 21.14 16.84 37.24
C SER A 5 19.98 17.34 36.35
N THR A 6 19.86 18.67 36.16
CA THR A 6 18.81 19.28 35.35
C THR A 6 19.03 19.01 33.85
N TYR A 7 20.28 19.07 33.40
CA TYR A 7 20.61 18.76 31.99
C TYR A 7 20.47 17.27 31.68
N LEU A 8 20.82 16.40 32.60
CA LEU A 8 20.63 14.95 32.45
C LEU A 8 19.14 14.60 32.34
N PHE A 9 18.28 15.27 33.09
CA PHE A 9 16.81 15.07 33.03
C PHE A 9 16.20 15.58 31.73
N LEU A 10 16.70 16.69 31.17
CA LEU A 10 16.27 17.22 29.88
C LEU A 10 16.70 16.33 28.71
N ILE A 11 17.87 15.70 28.78
CA ILE A 11 18.35 14.77 27.75
C ILE A 11 17.52 13.47 27.76
N LEU A 12 17.10 12.99 28.91
CA LEU A 12 16.26 11.80 29.02
C LEU A 12 14.82 12.00 28.51
N PHE A 13 14.31 13.25 28.53
CA PHE A 13 12.98 13.57 27.99
C PHE A 13 12.94 13.77 26.48
N SER A 14 14.09 13.92 25.83
CA SER A 14 14.18 14.15 24.38
C SER A 14 14.09 12.86 23.55
N PHE A 15 14.07 11.68 24.17
CA PHE A 15 14.05 10.39 23.48
C PHE A 15 12.69 9.66 23.43
N SER A 16 11.60 10.33 23.83
CA SER A 16 10.31 9.65 23.98
C SER A 16 9.26 10.00 22.91
N ALA A 17 9.62 10.53 21.78
CA ALA A 17 8.64 10.85 20.75
C ALA A 17 9.15 10.49 19.35
N SER A 18 9.08 9.23 18.98
CA SER A 18 9.21 8.86 17.53
C SER A 18 8.89 7.39 17.22
N SER A 19 8.32 6.60 18.11
CA SER A 19 8.19 5.15 17.88
C SER A 19 7.07 4.75 16.90
N PHE A 20 6.13 5.64 16.57
CA PHE A 20 4.95 5.25 15.77
C PHE A 20 5.03 5.64 14.28
N ALA A 21 5.89 6.60 13.94
CA ALA A 21 6.06 7.01 12.54
C ALA A 21 7.03 6.08 11.78
N GLU A 22 7.99 5.49 12.47
CA GLU A 22 9.01 4.60 11.88
C GLU A 22 8.43 3.31 11.28
N ASP A 23 7.41 2.71 11.91
CA ASP A 23 6.84 1.43 11.47
C ASP A 23 6.22 1.46 10.07
N ILE A 24 5.78 2.63 9.59
CA ILE A 24 5.09 2.77 8.30
C ILE A 24 6.07 2.95 7.16
N PHE A 25 7.19 3.66 7.41
CA PHE A 25 8.26 3.84 6.44
C PHE A 25 9.07 2.55 6.21
N GLU A 26 8.95 1.57 7.10
CA GLU A 26 9.50 0.22 6.90
C GLU A 26 8.65 -0.68 5.99
N PHE A 27 7.44 -0.24 5.59
CA PHE A 27 6.62 -1.02 4.69
C PHE A 27 7.17 -0.94 3.27
N GLN A 28 7.55 -2.10 2.75
CA GLN A 28 8.07 -2.26 1.39
C GLN A 28 7.29 -3.33 0.64
N ILE A 29 7.11 -3.10 -0.64
CA ILE A 29 6.69 -4.10 -1.62
C ILE A 29 7.78 -4.18 -2.67
N GLU A 30 8.41 -5.34 -2.83
CA GLU A 30 9.52 -5.58 -3.80
C GLU A 30 10.66 -4.54 -3.67
N GLY A 31 10.98 -4.15 -2.42
CA GLY A 31 12.03 -3.17 -2.14
C GLY A 31 11.65 -1.70 -2.35
N ILE A 32 10.40 -1.42 -2.66
CA ILE A 32 9.87 -0.07 -2.87
C ILE A 32 9.05 0.37 -1.67
N SER A 33 9.32 1.57 -1.14
CA SER A 33 8.65 2.12 0.05
C SER A 33 7.81 3.36 -0.28
N ILE A 34 6.80 3.59 0.56
CA ILE A 34 6.13 4.90 0.58
C ILE A 34 7.13 5.95 1.06
N GLY A 35 7.19 7.07 0.36
CA GLY A 35 8.16 8.15 0.61
C GLY A 35 9.40 8.10 -0.28
N ASP A 36 9.69 6.97 -0.94
CA ASP A 36 10.78 6.88 -1.90
C ASP A 36 10.54 7.79 -3.12
N SER A 37 11.61 8.12 -3.80
CA SER A 37 11.56 8.80 -5.09
C SER A 37 11.33 7.77 -6.20
N LEU A 38 10.30 7.95 -7.01
CA LEU A 38 10.08 7.06 -8.16
C LEU A 38 11.19 7.19 -9.21
N LEU A 39 11.96 8.30 -9.18
CA LEU A 39 13.13 8.48 -10.06
C LEU A 39 14.28 7.52 -9.77
N ASP A 40 14.27 6.84 -8.62
CA ASP A 40 15.25 5.80 -8.29
C ASP A 40 14.97 4.49 -9.08
N HIS A 41 13.77 4.36 -9.64
CA HIS A 41 13.30 3.16 -10.34
C HIS A 41 13.01 3.39 -11.83
N LEU A 42 12.57 4.59 -12.22
CA LEU A 42 12.17 4.94 -13.59
C LEU A 42 12.73 6.31 -13.99
N SER A 43 12.98 6.49 -15.26
CA SER A 43 13.28 7.82 -15.80
C SER A 43 12.05 8.74 -15.72
N LYS A 44 12.31 10.03 -15.69
CA LYS A 44 11.23 11.04 -15.69
C LYS A 44 10.29 10.90 -16.89
N GLU A 45 10.83 10.55 -18.05
CA GLU A 45 10.05 10.37 -19.29
C GLU A 45 9.11 9.19 -19.19
N GLU A 46 9.57 8.06 -18.64
CA GLU A 46 8.74 6.87 -18.39
C GLU A 46 7.61 7.19 -17.41
N ILE A 47 7.92 7.90 -16.32
CA ILE A 47 6.91 8.30 -15.32
C ILE A 47 5.82 9.16 -15.96
N ILE A 48 6.19 10.19 -16.74
CA ILE A 48 5.23 11.07 -17.39
C ILE A 48 4.36 10.28 -18.37
N ASN A 49 4.98 9.42 -19.18
CA ASN A 49 4.26 8.62 -20.17
C ASN A 49 3.27 7.66 -19.50
N GLU A 50 3.65 6.97 -18.41
CA GLU A 50 2.75 6.08 -17.67
C GLU A 50 1.58 6.86 -17.04
N ILE A 51 1.82 8.04 -16.47
CA ILE A 51 0.75 8.90 -15.92
C ILE A 51 -0.26 9.27 -17.00
N GLU A 52 0.20 9.68 -18.19
CA GLU A 52 -0.70 10.07 -19.28
C GLU A 52 -1.50 8.89 -19.84
N ILE A 53 -0.86 7.73 -20.01
CA ILE A 53 -1.54 6.50 -20.45
C ILE A 53 -2.64 6.12 -19.42
N ASN A 54 -2.32 6.11 -18.15
CA ASN A 54 -3.25 5.69 -17.11
C ASN A 54 -4.38 6.69 -16.89
N LYS A 55 -4.10 7.99 -17.03
CA LYS A 55 -5.11 9.04 -17.00
C LYS A 55 -6.15 8.86 -18.09
N THR A 56 -5.72 8.47 -19.28
CA THR A 56 -6.61 8.22 -20.43
C THR A 56 -7.42 6.94 -20.25
N ALA A 57 -6.81 5.89 -19.67
CA ALA A 57 -7.43 4.58 -19.48
C ALA A 57 -8.47 4.57 -18.34
N TYR A 58 -8.28 5.40 -17.33
CA TYR A 58 -9.07 5.38 -16.08
C TYR A 58 -9.65 6.76 -15.78
N ASN A 59 -10.92 6.98 -16.11
CA ASN A 59 -11.63 8.24 -15.87
C ASN A 59 -11.72 8.69 -14.41
N TYR A 60 -11.35 7.84 -13.46
CA TYR A 60 -11.39 8.16 -12.03
C TYR A 60 -10.11 8.83 -11.51
N LEU A 61 -9.03 8.85 -12.30
CA LEU A 61 -7.81 9.52 -11.91
C LEU A 61 -8.00 11.04 -11.97
N THR A 62 -7.75 11.67 -10.83
CA THR A 62 -7.78 13.13 -10.72
C THR A 62 -6.40 13.70 -11.06
N ASP A 63 -6.34 15.02 -11.35
CA ASP A 63 -5.05 15.71 -11.56
C ASP A 63 -4.18 15.79 -10.29
N LYS A 64 -4.69 15.32 -9.14
CA LYS A 64 -3.97 15.33 -7.87
C LYS A 64 -2.92 14.23 -7.79
N PHE A 65 -3.24 13.03 -8.29
CA PHE A 65 -2.35 11.88 -8.31
C PHE A 65 -2.32 11.27 -9.71
N GLY A 66 -1.17 10.72 -10.08
CA GLY A 66 -0.99 9.88 -11.24
C GLY A 66 -0.62 8.47 -10.82
N GLU A 67 -1.18 7.46 -11.47
CA GLU A 67 -0.80 6.07 -11.30
C GLU A 67 0.29 5.71 -12.30
N VAL A 68 1.33 5.04 -11.84
CA VAL A 68 2.44 4.55 -12.66
C VAL A 68 2.57 3.05 -12.46
N TYR A 69 2.48 2.28 -13.54
CA TYR A 69 2.74 0.84 -13.51
C TYR A 69 4.24 0.59 -13.60
N LEU A 70 4.72 -0.19 -12.65
CA LEU A 70 6.10 -0.65 -12.65
C LEU A 70 6.20 -1.92 -13.50
N ARG A 71 7.19 -1.94 -14.39
CA ARG A 71 7.47 -3.08 -15.28
C ARG A 71 8.73 -3.77 -14.78
N GLY A 72 8.67 -5.07 -14.62
CA GLY A 72 9.80 -5.86 -14.14
C GLY A 72 9.39 -7.28 -13.81
N ASN A 73 10.37 -8.09 -13.44
CA ASN A 73 10.13 -9.40 -12.85
C ASN A 73 10.09 -9.22 -11.34
N PHE A 74 8.91 -9.31 -10.77
CA PHE A 74 8.72 -9.24 -9.33
C PHE A 74 8.72 -10.65 -8.75
N ASP A 75 9.24 -10.80 -7.54
CA ASP A 75 9.35 -12.13 -6.90
C ASP A 75 7.99 -12.66 -6.44
N THR A 76 7.11 -11.75 -6.02
CA THR A 76 5.82 -12.12 -5.40
C THR A 76 4.62 -11.68 -6.22
N PHE A 77 4.70 -10.52 -6.87
CA PHE A 77 3.54 -9.88 -7.49
C PHE A 77 3.55 -9.99 -9.01
N ASP A 78 2.39 -10.20 -9.62
CA ASP A 78 2.23 -10.17 -11.08
C ASP A 78 2.29 -8.73 -11.61
N ARG A 79 1.87 -7.77 -10.79
CA ARG A 79 1.81 -6.34 -11.13
C ARG A 79 2.05 -5.48 -9.90
N LEU A 80 2.79 -4.41 -10.11
CA LEU A 80 2.93 -3.31 -9.17
C LEU A 80 2.51 -2.00 -9.82
N SER A 81 1.86 -1.14 -9.05
CA SER A 81 1.68 0.27 -9.41
C SER A 81 1.89 1.16 -8.20
N VAL A 82 2.26 2.40 -8.47
CA VAL A 82 2.45 3.42 -7.44
C VAL A 82 1.67 4.68 -7.80
N PHE A 83 1.30 5.44 -6.76
CA PHE A 83 0.66 6.74 -6.92
C PHE A 83 1.62 7.84 -6.52
N VAL A 84 1.84 8.78 -7.43
CA VAL A 84 2.71 9.95 -7.26
C VAL A 84 1.93 11.23 -7.57
N LYS A 85 2.43 12.39 -7.13
CA LYS A 85 1.89 13.68 -7.56
C LYS A 85 2.60 14.13 -8.84
N PRO A 86 1.88 14.36 -9.95
CA PRO A 86 2.49 14.74 -11.24
C PRO A 86 3.34 16.02 -11.20
N LYS A 87 3.04 16.91 -10.23
CA LYS A 87 3.76 18.19 -10.05
C LYS A 87 4.91 18.11 -9.04
N ASP A 88 5.11 16.97 -8.40
CA ASP A 88 6.22 16.74 -7.49
C ASP A 88 7.51 16.48 -8.28
N LYS A 89 8.57 17.25 -8.01
CA LYS A 89 9.85 17.13 -8.73
C LYS A 89 10.54 15.80 -8.49
N ASN A 90 10.31 15.17 -7.34
CA ASN A 90 10.90 13.90 -6.95
C ASN A 90 9.99 12.71 -7.26
N TYR A 91 8.74 12.97 -7.70
CA TYR A 91 7.72 11.94 -7.87
C TYR A 91 7.65 11.01 -6.65
N THR A 92 7.56 11.62 -5.45
CA THR A 92 7.47 10.88 -4.19
C THR A 92 6.31 9.89 -4.23
N ILE A 93 6.56 8.65 -3.81
CA ILE A 93 5.57 7.58 -3.77
C ILE A 93 4.64 7.79 -2.57
N TYR A 94 3.35 7.96 -2.82
CA TYR A 94 2.32 8.16 -1.80
C TYR A 94 1.52 6.90 -1.50
N SER A 95 1.47 5.97 -2.44
CA SER A 95 0.80 4.69 -2.28
C SER A 95 1.42 3.66 -3.20
N ILE A 96 1.47 2.41 -2.73
CA ILE A 96 1.95 1.27 -3.49
C ILE A 96 0.82 0.26 -3.58
N TYR A 97 0.68 -0.34 -4.75
CA TYR A 97 -0.31 -1.36 -5.04
C TYR A 97 0.36 -2.57 -5.68
N GLY A 98 0.20 -3.73 -5.05
CA GLY A 98 0.63 -5.01 -5.60
C GLY A 98 -0.55 -5.94 -5.84
N SER A 99 -0.54 -6.70 -6.92
CA SER A 99 -1.58 -7.69 -7.21
C SER A 99 -1.02 -9.03 -7.66
N ILE A 100 -1.70 -10.10 -7.22
CA ILE A 100 -1.46 -11.48 -7.62
C ILE A 100 -2.79 -12.02 -8.18
N SER A 101 -2.74 -12.62 -9.35
CA SER A 101 -3.88 -13.25 -9.99
C SER A 101 -3.91 -14.74 -9.67
N TYR A 102 -5.07 -15.24 -9.30
CA TYR A 102 -5.27 -16.65 -8.95
C TYR A 102 -6.27 -17.34 -9.89
N ASP A 103 -6.74 -16.66 -10.92
CA ASP A 103 -7.77 -17.11 -11.86
C ASP A 103 -8.97 -17.74 -11.14
N ASP A 104 -9.22 -19.04 -11.32
CA ASP A 104 -10.30 -19.79 -10.67
C ASP A 104 -9.92 -20.38 -9.29
N LYS A 105 -8.69 -20.14 -8.82
CA LYS A 105 -8.14 -20.73 -7.59
C LYS A 105 -8.46 -19.89 -6.34
N LEU A 106 -9.73 -19.55 -6.13
CA LEU A 106 -10.18 -18.70 -5.03
C LEU A 106 -9.71 -19.19 -3.64
N LYS A 107 -9.67 -20.51 -3.41
CA LYS A 107 -9.18 -21.07 -2.14
C LYS A 107 -7.71 -20.71 -1.87
N GLN A 108 -6.87 -20.72 -2.90
CA GLN A 108 -5.45 -20.36 -2.77
C GLN A 108 -5.32 -18.85 -2.51
N CYS A 109 -6.12 -18.04 -3.19
CA CYS A 109 -6.19 -16.59 -2.96
C CYS A 109 -6.52 -16.26 -1.49
N PHE A 110 -7.54 -16.89 -0.90
CA PHE A 110 -7.85 -16.73 0.51
C PHE A 110 -6.79 -17.29 1.47
N ALA A 111 -6.12 -18.37 1.09
CA ALA A 111 -5.02 -18.91 1.90
C ALA A 111 -3.87 -17.90 1.97
N LYS A 112 -3.51 -17.29 0.84
CA LYS A 112 -2.48 -16.25 0.77
C LYS A 112 -2.89 -14.99 1.53
N GLN A 113 -4.16 -14.57 1.43
CA GLN A 113 -4.66 -13.44 2.22
C GLN A 113 -4.48 -13.68 3.73
N LYS A 114 -4.80 -14.89 4.22
CA LYS A 114 -4.63 -15.25 5.64
C LYS A 114 -3.17 -15.27 6.07
N GLU A 115 -2.28 -15.76 5.20
CA GLU A 115 -0.83 -15.77 5.45
C GLU A 115 -0.34 -14.34 5.65
N ILE A 116 -0.64 -13.45 4.71
CA ILE A 116 -0.27 -12.04 4.77
C ILE A 116 -0.95 -11.34 5.96
N GLU A 117 -2.24 -11.60 6.23
CA GLU A 117 -2.93 -11.09 7.43
C GLU A 117 -2.18 -11.45 8.71
N LYS A 118 -1.68 -12.68 8.80
CA LYS A 118 -0.91 -13.14 9.97
C LYS A 118 0.42 -12.41 10.11
N GLU A 119 1.15 -12.25 9.02
CA GLU A 119 2.43 -11.52 8.99
C GLU A 119 2.23 -10.07 9.42
N PHE A 120 1.26 -9.36 8.82
CA PHE A 120 0.93 -7.99 9.17
C PHE A 120 0.49 -7.85 10.63
N SER A 121 -0.37 -8.74 11.11
CA SER A 121 -0.81 -8.71 12.51
C SER A 121 0.33 -9.00 13.49
N SER A 122 1.35 -9.75 13.08
CA SER A 122 2.53 -10.01 13.89
C SER A 122 3.48 -8.81 13.91
N LYS A 123 3.71 -8.20 12.75
CA LYS A 123 4.59 -7.04 12.58
C LYS A 123 3.96 -5.78 13.22
N TYR A 124 2.69 -5.54 12.95
CA TYR A 124 1.99 -4.31 13.33
C TYR A 124 0.97 -4.57 14.45
N LYS A 125 1.45 -4.91 15.64
CA LYS A 125 0.62 -5.30 16.79
C LYS A 125 -0.35 -4.21 17.25
N TYR A 126 -0.05 -2.94 17.01
CA TYR A 126 -0.85 -1.78 17.44
C TYR A 126 -1.86 -1.33 16.38
N ALA A 127 -1.79 -1.88 15.17
CA ALA A 127 -2.72 -1.53 14.12
C ALA A 127 -4.14 -2.03 14.46
N LYS A 128 -5.13 -1.16 14.32
CA LYS A 128 -6.54 -1.53 14.41
C LYS A 128 -6.94 -2.25 13.14
N LYS A 129 -7.53 -3.44 13.27
CA LYS A 129 -7.92 -4.27 12.14
C LYS A 129 -9.43 -4.25 11.93
N ARG A 130 -9.86 -4.10 10.67
CA ARG A 130 -11.26 -4.19 10.24
C ARG A 130 -11.40 -5.13 9.06
N LYS A 131 -12.45 -5.95 9.06
CA LYS A 131 -12.83 -6.80 7.92
C LYS A 131 -14.14 -6.30 7.31
N ILE A 132 -14.16 -6.15 5.99
CA ILE A 132 -15.33 -5.68 5.25
C ILE A 132 -15.49 -6.56 4.02
N THR A 133 -16.72 -6.97 3.74
CA THR A 133 -17.10 -7.57 2.46
C THR A 133 -17.97 -6.58 1.71
N LEU A 134 -17.63 -6.33 0.46
CA LEU A 134 -18.35 -5.43 -0.44
C LEU A 134 -18.80 -6.22 -1.67
N GLU A 135 -20.04 -6.05 -2.05
CA GLU A 135 -20.58 -6.51 -3.32
C GLU A 135 -20.29 -5.47 -4.40
N PHE A 136 -20.22 -5.90 -5.65
CA PHE A 136 -20.03 -4.99 -6.77
C PHE A 136 -21.38 -4.63 -7.39
N ASP A 137 -21.75 -3.35 -7.36
CA ASP A 137 -23.04 -2.84 -7.87
C ASP A 137 -23.28 -3.13 -9.37
N TRP A 138 -22.19 -3.32 -10.12
CA TRP A 138 -22.24 -3.67 -11.54
C TRP A 138 -22.54 -5.14 -11.81
N ASP A 139 -22.47 -6.01 -10.80
CA ASP A 139 -22.79 -7.44 -10.92
C ASP A 139 -24.12 -7.77 -10.21
N PRO A 140 -25.23 -7.78 -10.96
CA PRO A 140 -26.56 -8.03 -10.38
C PRO A 140 -26.72 -9.48 -9.87
N THR A 141 -25.79 -10.40 -10.17
CA THR A 141 -25.83 -11.77 -9.67
C THR A 141 -25.34 -11.89 -8.23
N GLY A 142 -24.61 -10.87 -7.71
CA GLY A 142 -23.99 -10.92 -6.40
C GLY A 142 -22.82 -11.90 -6.27
N GLU A 143 -22.36 -12.50 -7.38
CA GLU A 143 -21.25 -13.46 -7.36
C GLU A 143 -19.88 -12.77 -7.25
N SER A 144 -19.84 -11.50 -7.68
CA SER A 144 -18.61 -10.71 -7.59
C SER A 144 -18.55 -10.00 -6.24
N VAL A 145 -17.57 -10.34 -5.42
CA VAL A 145 -17.42 -9.79 -4.07
C VAL A 145 -15.96 -9.41 -3.78
N SER A 146 -15.77 -8.43 -2.92
CA SER A 146 -14.47 -7.98 -2.43
C SER A 146 -14.39 -8.20 -0.93
N HIS A 147 -13.43 -9.03 -0.48
CA HIS A 147 -13.14 -9.27 0.92
C HIS A 147 -11.91 -8.45 1.33
N ASN A 148 -12.13 -7.45 2.16
CA ASN A 148 -11.10 -6.50 2.56
C ASN A 148 -10.68 -6.74 4.00
N ILE A 149 -9.37 -6.76 4.26
CA ILE A 149 -8.78 -6.67 5.58
C ILE A 149 -8.00 -5.36 5.61
N GLN A 150 -8.39 -4.46 6.50
CA GLN A 150 -7.81 -3.13 6.62
C GLN A 150 -7.06 -3.03 7.95
N PHE A 151 -5.87 -2.46 7.91
CA PHE A 151 -5.05 -2.13 9.07
C PHE A 151 -4.92 -0.62 9.15
N PHE A 152 -5.31 -0.06 10.29
CA PHE A 152 -5.29 1.37 10.55
C PHE A 152 -4.20 1.68 11.56
N PHE A 153 -3.37 2.64 11.22
CA PHE A 153 -2.33 3.21 12.06
C PHE A 153 -2.73 4.64 12.39
N ASP A 154 -2.91 4.97 13.66
CA ASP A 154 -3.29 6.29 14.19
C ASP A 154 -3.76 7.34 13.15
N SER A 155 -4.97 7.18 12.66
CA SER A 155 -5.78 8.15 11.91
C SER A 155 -5.41 8.49 10.45
N VAL A 156 -4.24 8.19 9.90
CA VAL A 156 -3.85 8.78 8.61
C VAL A 156 -3.43 7.77 7.53
N ILE A 157 -2.86 6.64 7.91
CA ILE A 157 -2.32 5.66 6.96
C ILE A 157 -2.97 4.32 7.22
N PHE A 158 -3.48 3.69 6.16
CA PHE A 158 -4.01 2.34 6.27
C PHE A 158 -3.42 1.45 5.18
N GLN A 159 -3.15 0.22 5.57
CA GLN A 159 -2.84 -0.85 4.63
C GLN A 159 -4.09 -1.68 4.40
N ARG A 160 -4.29 -2.09 3.18
CA ARG A 160 -5.46 -2.87 2.78
C ARG A 160 -5.04 -4.13 2.05
N LEU A 161 -5.47 -5.26 2.58
CA LEU A 161 -5.40 -6.56 1.93
C LEU A 161 -6.77 -6.86 1.32
N ILE A 162 -6.84 -6.94 0.01
CA ILE A 162 -8.10 -7.15 -0.69
C ILE A 162 -8.04 -8.45 -1.48
N VAL A 163 -8.95 -9.38 -1.19
CA VAL A 163 -9.29 -10.47 -2.10
C VAL A 163 -10.53 -10.07 -2.88
N GLN A 164 -10.41 -10.03 -4.19
CA GLN A 164 -11.55 -9.83 -5.08
C GLN A 164 -11.89 -11.16 -5.75
N ASN A 165 -13.09 -11.64 -5.53
CA ASN A 165 -13.73 -12.67 -6.35
C ASN A 165 -14.57 -11.95 -7.40
N ILE A 166 -14.02 -11.80 -8.59
CA ILE A 166 -14.74 -11.28 -9.75
C ILE A 166 -15.14 -12.53 -10.54
N LYS A 167 -16.39 -12.60 -11.00
CA LYS A 167 -16.91 -13.72 -11.79
C LYS A 167 -15.87 -14.18 -12.82
N LYS A 168 -15.28 -15.36 -12.60
CA LYS A 168 -14.20 -16.02 -13.34
C LYS A 168 -12.75 -15.57 -13.03
N VAL A 169 -12.49 -14.60 -12.14
CA VAL A 169 -11.11 -14.20 -11.82
C VAL A 169 -10.98 -13.85 -10.34
N SER A 170 -10.10 -14.54 -9.64
CA SER A 170 -9.76 -14.21 -8.24
C SER A 170 -8.45 -13.43 -8.19
N LYS A 171 -8.43 -12.30 -7.50
CA LYS A 171 -7.24 -11.45 -7.34
C LYS A 171 -7.01 -11.12 -5.89
N LEU A 172 -5.77 -11.22 -5.45
CA LEU A 172 -5.31 -10.65 -4.19
C LEU A 172 -4.63 -9.32 -4.49
N LYS A 173 -5.00 -8.30 -3.73
CA LYS A 173 -4.43 -6.96 -3.84
C LYS A 173 -3.91 -6.51 -2.49
N ILE A 174 -2.73 -5.91 -2.46
CA ILE A 174 -2.16 -5.24 -1.32
C ILE A 174 -2.02 -3.77 -1.68
N ILE A 175 -2.53 -2.90 -0.82
CA ILE A 175 -2.49 -1.46 -1.00
C ILE A 175 -1.91 -0.88 0.28
N GLY A 176 -0.82 -0.19 0.15
CA GLY A 176 -0.16 0.58 1.20
C GLY A 176 -0.16 2.06 0.92
#